data_636fed8f32dc35db0f04e5098bea7924
#
_entry.id   636fed8f32dc35db0f04e5098bea7924
#
_cell.length_a   1.000
_cell.length_b   1.000
_cell.length_c   1.000
_cell.angle_alpha   90.00
_cell.angle_beta   90.00
_cell.angle_gamma   90.00
#
_symmetry.space_group_name_H-M   'P 1'
#
loop_
_entity.id
_entity.type
_entity.pdbx_description
1 polymer ?
#
loop_
_entity_poly.entity_id
_entity_poly.type
_entity_poly.pdbx_seq_one_letter_code
_entity_poly.pdbx_strand_id
1 'polypeptide(L)'
;MTRYWIGVASKEHVQRGVLGGFAQVCHGKVGPLNQMKEGDWIVYYSPTIKFGQKEPCQSFTATGKIKGSNPYPFAMSENFVPWRRDVSFIQSNDVPIQQLLEELSFIKDKKKWGFPFRRGCFEISQKDFQIIAKAMEI
;
A
#
# COMPACT_ATOMS: atom_id res chain seq x y z
N MET A 1 -15.85 -11.57 4.63
CA MET A 1 -14.50 -12.12 4.47
C MET A 1 -13.47 -11.00 4.42
N THR A 2 -12.37 -11.19 5.10
CA THR A 2 -11.25 -10.23 5.07
C THR A 2 -10.57 -10.27 3.71
N ARG A 3 -10.29 -9.09 3.17
CA ARG A 3 -9.56 -8.94 1.91
C ARG A 3 -8.22 -8.25 2.19
N TYR A 4 -7.29 -8.40 1.27
CA TYR A 4 -5.92 -7.94 1.41
C TYR A 4 -5.54 -7.11 0.20
N TRP A 5 -4.98 -5.94 0.42
CA TRP A 5 -4.75 -4.95 -0.62
C TRP A 5 -3.30 -4.49 -0.63
N ILE A 6 -2.78 -4.17 -1.82
CA ILE A 6 -1.52 -3.45 -1.98
C ILE A 6 -1.84 -2.05 -2.48
N GLY A 7 -1.26 -1.05 -1.81
CA GLY A 7 -1.21 0.31 -2.31
C GLY A 7 0.21 0.66 -2.71
N VAL A 8 0.36 1.48 -3.75
CA VAL A 8 1.68 1.87 -4.28
C VAL A 8 1.87 3.37 -4.07
N ALA A 9 2.90 3.73 -3.31
CA ALA A 9 3.23 5.13 -3.04
C ALA A 9 4.70 5.24 -2.61
N SER A 10 5.30 6.42 -2.81
CA SER A 10 6.66 6.66 -2.33
C SER A 10 6.74 6.47 -0.81
N LYS A 11 7.91 6.13 -0.32
CA LYS A 11 8.10 5.92 1.12
C LYS A 11 7.75 7.17 1.92
N GLU A 12 8.10 8.35 1.43
CA GLU A 12 7.77 9.61 2.09
C GLU A 12 6.25 9.78 2.23
N HIS A 13 5.51 9.49 1.16
CA HIS A 13 4.05 9.54 1.19
C HIS A 13 3.47 8.55 2.20
N VAL A 14 3.99 7.32 2.20
CA VAL A 14 3.55 6.27 3.13
C VAL A 14 3.80 6.70 4.58
N GLN A 15 4.95 7.29 4.87
CA GLN A 15 5.27 7.76 6.21
C GLN A 15 4.28 8.81 6.71
N ARG A 16 3.84 9.72 5.83
CA ARG A 16 2.81 10.70 6.18
C ARG A 16 1.49 10.01 6.53
N GLY A 17 1.11 9.00 5.75
CA GLY A 17 -0.08 8.21 6.03
C GLY A 17 -0.01 7.48 7.36
N VAL A 18 1.15 6.89 7.66
CA VAL A 18 1.35 6.18 8.93
C VAL A 18 1.23 7.15 10.10
N LEU A 19 1.85 8.31 10.01
CA LEU A 19 1.77 9.33 11.08
C LEU A 19 0.34 9.85 11.24
N GLY A 20 -0.39 10.03 10.16
CA GLY A 20 -1.76 10.53 10.19
C GLY A 20 -2.83 9.47 10.38
N GLY A 21 -2.49 8.19 10.28
CA GLY A 21 -3.46 7.10 10.43
C GLY A 21 -4.40 6.95 9.24
N PHE A 22 -3.93 7.20 8.02
CA PHE A 22 -4.80 7.13 6.83
C PHE A 22 -4.08 6.50 5.63
N ALA A 23 -4.89 5.98 4.70
CA ALA A 23 -4.43 5.55 3.39
C ALA A 23 -4.95 6.49 2.30
N GLN A 24 -4.11 6.76 1.34
CA GLN A 24 -4.40 7.53 0.14
C GLN A 24 -3.68 6.85 -1.01
N VAL A 25 -4.41 6.46 -2.04
CA VAL A 25 -3.87 5.66 -3.14
C VAL A 25 -4.28 6.25 -4.49
N CYS A 26 -3.59 5.85 -5.55
CA CYS A 26 -3.93 6.22 -6.92
C CYS A 26 -4.16 7.73 -7.08
N HIS A 27 -3.24 8.55 -6.55
CA HIS A 27 -3.32 10.02 -6.60
C HIS A 27 -4.59 10.58 -5.97
N GLY A 28 -5.09 9.92 -4.93
CA GLY A 28 -6.25 10.40 -4.19
C GLY A 28 -7.60 10.02 -4.76
N LYS A 29 -7.65 9.06 -5.69
CA LYS A 29 -8.92 8.55 -6.24
C LYS A 29 -9.68 7.75 -5.19
N VAL A 30 -11.01 7.85 -5.22
CA VAL A 30 -11.86 7.19 -4.24
C VAL A 30 -12.13 5.71 -4.58
N GLY A 31 -12.06 5.36 -5.87
CA GLY A 31 -12.47 4.01 -6.34
C GLY A 31 -11.89 2.86 -5.54
N PRO A 32 -10.55 2.74 -5.44
CA PRO A 32 -9.96 1.63 -4.68
C PRO A 32 -10.36 1.65 -3.21
N LEU A 33 -10.43 2.81 -2.58
CA LEU A 33 -10.76 2.93 -1.16
C LEU A 33 -12.21 2.50 -0.87
N ASN A 34 -13.12 2.72 -1.83
CA ASN A 34 -14.51 2.29 -1.70
C ASN A 34 -14.66 0.77 -1.69
N GLN A 35 -13.74 0.05 -2.31
CA GLN A 35 -13.79 -1.42 -2.36
C GLN A 35 -13.34 -2.07 -1.06
N MET A 36 -12.60 -1.34 -0.24
CA MET A 36 -12.08 -1.86 1.02
C MET A 36 -13.16 -1.81 2.11
N LYS A 37 -13.14 -2.79 3.00
CA LYS A 37 -14.04 -2.87 4.14
C LYS A 37 -13.26 -2.76 5.43
N GLU A 38 -13.92 -2.30 6.49
CA GLU A 38 -13.33 -2.28 7.81
C GLU A 38 -12.81 -3.66 8.18
N GLY A 39 -11.58 -3.74 8.65
CA GLY A 39 -10.92 -5.00 8.97
C GLY A 39 -10.10 -5.60 7.84
N ASP A 40 -10.23 -5.09 6.62
CA ASP A 40 -9.32 -5.47 5.52
C ASP A 40 -7.90 -4.99 5.84
N TRP A 41 -6.92 -5.65 5.25
CA TRP A 41 -5.52 -5.26 5.39
C TRP A 41 -5.03 -4.51 4.17
N ILE A 42 -4.17 -3.53 4.38
CA ILE A 42 -3.44 -2.85 3.31
C ILE A 42 -1.94 -2.94 3.60
N VAL A 43 -1.16 -3.24 2.55
CA VAL A 43 0.30 -3.20 2.58
C VAL A 43 0.73 -2.19 1.54
N TYR A 44 1.64 -1.29 1.90
CA TYR A 44 2.21 -0.36 0.94
C TYR A 44 3.50 -0.91 0.35
N TYR A 45 3.57 -0.84 -0.98
CA TYR A 45 4.81 -1.04 -1.72
C TYR A 45 5.31 0.34 -2.17
N SER A 46 6.57 0.64 -1.87
CA SER A 46 7.19 1.92 -2.24
C SER A 46 8.28 1.70 -3.29
N PRO A 47 8.03 2.14 -4.53
CA PRO A 47 9.05 2.01 -5.59
C PRO A 47 10.23 2.95 -5.37
N THR A 48 9.97 4.14 -4.82
CA THR A 48 10.98 5.17 -4.59
C THR A 48 10.89 5.73 -3.18
N ILE A 49 11.92 6.47 -2.77
CA ILE A 49 11.92 7.16 -1.48
C ILE A 49 10.99 8.37 -1.52
N LYS A 50 11.09 9.18 -2.59
CA LYS A 50 10.27 10.39 -2.76
C LYS A 50 9.58 10.39 -4.12
N PHE A 51 8.37 10.92 -4.15
CA PHE A 51 7.60 11.04 -5.38
C PHE A 51 8.34 11.90 -6.40
N GLY A 52 8.37 11.43 -7.65
CA GLY A 52 8.99 12.16 -8.75
C GLY A 52 10.52 12.10 -8.77
N GLN A 53 11.14 11.41 -7.82
CA GLN A 53 12.58 11.22 -7.77
C GLN A 53 12.94 9.79 -8.12
N LYS A 54 14.20 9.57 -8.50
CA LYS A 54 14.66 8.28 -9.01
C LYS A 54 15.28 7.37 -7.95
N GLU A 55 15.54 7.88 -6.75
CA GLU A 55 16.15 7.06 -5.71
C GLU A 55 15.25 5.85 -5.41
N PRO A 56 15.72 4.61 -5.67
CA PRO A 56 14.88 3.44 -5.49
C PRO A 56 14.66 3.11 -4.02
N CYS A 57 13.48 2.64 -3.69
CA CYS A 57 13.17 2.01 -2.42
C CYS A 57 12.84 0.53 -2.63
N GLN A 58 11.93 0.26 -3.55
CA GLN A 58 11.56 -1.09 -3.99
C GLN A 58 11.31 -2.03 -2.82
N SER A 59 10.54 -1.56 -1.84
CA SER A 59 10.30 -2.30 -0.59
C SER A 59 8.85 -2.17 -0.16
N PHE A 60 8.38 -3.16 0.60
CA PHE A 60 7.15 -3.03 1.36
C PHE A 60 7.47 -2.21 2.61
N THR A 61 6.72 -1.14 2.85
CA THR A 61 7.12 -0.10 3.81
C THR A 61 6.13 0.15 4.94
N ALA A 62 4.90 -0.34 4.83
CA ALA A 62 3.92 -0.22 5.91
C ALA A 62 2.78 -1.20 5.72
N THR A 63 2.11 -1.52 6.81
CA THR A 63 0.90 -2.32 6.78
C THR A 63 -0.02 -1.94 7.93
N GLY A 64 -1.32 -2.15 7.73
CA GLY A 64 -2.31 -1.88 8.74
C GLY A 64 -3.69 -2.40 8.35
N LYS A 65 -4.65 -2.23 9.27
CA LYS A 65 -6.04 -2.60 9.04
C LYS A 65 -6.87 -1.37 8.72
N ILE A 66 -7.74 -1.52 7.74
CA ILE A 66 -8.73 -0.49 7.42
C ILE A 66 -9.67 -0.32 8.61
N LYS A 67 -9.86 0.91 9.06
CA LYS A 67 -10.83 1.22 10.10
C LYS A 67 -11.80 2.31 9.61
N GLY A 68 -12.96 2.35 10.23
CA GLY A 68 -14.02 3.25 9.78
C GLY A 68 -14.77 2.67 8.59
N SER A 69 -15.95 3.17 8.35
CA SER A 69 -16.88 2.59 7.38
C SER A 69 -16.74 3.16 5.97
N ASN A 70 -16.20 4.37 5.82
CA ASN A 70 -16.20 5.05 4.52
C ASN A 70 -14.93 5.85 4.28
N PRO A 71 -14.50 5.98 3.01
CA PRO A 71 -13.51 6.99 2.67
C PRO A 71 -14.08 8.40 2.81
N TYR A 72 -13.21 9.39 2.93
CA TYR A 72 -13.58 10.79 3.07
C TYR A 72 -12.62 11.69 2.29
N PRO A 73 -13.11 12.84 1.78
CA PRO A 73 -12.23 13.79 1.11
C PRO A 73 -11.45 14.61 2.14
N PHE A 74 -10.22 14.97 1.79
CA PHE A 74 -9.39 15.81 2.64
C PHE A 74 -8.68 16.87 1.78
N ALA A 75 -9.01 18.14 1.99
CA ALA A 75 -8.40 19.21 1.20
C ALA A 75 -6.95 19.44 1.63
N MET A 76 -6.01 19.13 0.75
CA MET A 76 -4.58 19.42 0.95
C MET A 76 -4.22 20.78 0.41
N SER A 77 -4.93 21.25 -0.63
CA SER A 77 -4.80 22.56 -1.23
C SER A 77 -6.10 22.90 -1.93
N GLU A 78 -6.24 24.14 -2.46
CA GLU A 78 -7.42 24.52 -3.22
C GLU A 78 -7.67 23.62 -4.43
N ASN A 79 -6.59 23.11 -5.03
CA ASN A 79 -6.65 22.35 -6.27
C ASN A 79 -6.46 20.85 -6.06
N PHE A 80 -6.29 20.39 -4.83
CA PHE A 80 -6.07 18.98 -4.56
C PHE A 80 -6.84 18.52 -3.33
N VAL A 81 -7.91 17.76 -3.57
CA VAL A 81 -8.78 17.21 -2.52
C VAL A 81 -8.82 15.69 -2.70
N PRO A 82 -7.76 14.99 -2.27
CA PRO A 82 -7.73 13.53 -2.39
C PRO A 82 -8.71 12.88 -1.40
N TRP A 83 -9.08 11.65 -1.71
CA TRP A 83 -9.85 10.79 -0.80
C TRP A 83 -8.91 9.99 0.08
N ARG A 84 -9.29 9.81 1.32
CA ARG A 84 -8.55 9.05 2.33
C ARG A 84 -9.45 8.04 3.00
N ARG A 85 -8.83 7.02 3.57
CA ARG A 85 -9.49 6.02 4.41
C ARG A 85 -8.64 5.82 5.66
N ASP A 86 -9.28 5.83 6.83
CA ASP A 86 -8.54 5.63 8.07
C ASP A 86 -7.97 4.22 8.14
N VAL A 87 -6.76 4.11 8.65
CA VAL A 87 -6.02 2.86 8.79
C VAL A 87 -5.34 2.81 10.15
N SER A 88 -5.47 1.67 10.81
CA SER A 88 -4.73 1.38 12.03
C SER A 88 -3.43 0.69 11.62
N PHE A 89 -2.37 1.48 11.43
CA PHE A 89 -1.06 0.93 11.06
C PHE A 89 -0.41 0.23 12.24
N ILE A 90 0.33 -0.83 11.96
CA ILE A 90 1.12 -1.54 12.97
C ILE A 90 2.60 -1.37 12.67
N GLN A 91 3.41 -1.41 13.72
CA GLN A 91 4.86 -1.31 13.55
C GLN A 91 5.36 -2.52 12.77
N SER A 92 6.21 -2.27 11.77
CA SER A 92 6.75 -3.29 10.91
C SER A 92 8.10 -2.86 10.37
N ASN A 93 8.84 -3.82 9.82
CA ASN A 93 10.13 -3.55 9.19
C ASN A 93 9.98 -3.50 7.67
N ASP A 94 10.70 -2.59 7.03
CA ASP A 94 10.74 -2.53 5.58
C ASP A 94 11.38 -3.81 5.02
N VAL A 95 10.81 -4.33 3.93
CA VAL A 95 11.33 -5.53 3.27
C VAL A 95 11.51 -5.28 1.78
N PRO A 96 12.74 -5.40 1.26
CA PRO A 96 12.96 -5.28 -0.18
C PRO A 96 12.19 -6.34 -0.95
N ILE A 97 11.53 -5.94 -2.03
CA ILE A 97 10.75 -6.88 -2.85
C ILE A 97 11.62 -7.99 -3.43
N GLN A 98 12.90 -7.73 -3.67
CA GLN A 98 13.82 -8.72 -4.24
C GLN A 98 13.87 -10.00 -3.41
N GLN A 99 13.68 -9.91 -2.10
CA GLN A 99 13.69 -11.07 -1.22
C GLN A 99 12.46 -11.96 -1.39
N LEU A 100 11.39 -11.45 -2.00
CA LEU A 100 10.10 -12.14 -2.07
C LEU A 100 9.65 -12.48 -3.49
N LEU A 101 10.44 -12.16 -4.51
CA LEU A 101 10.03 -12.33 -5.90
C LEU A 101 9.62 -13.76 -6.25
N GLU A 102 10.33 -14.75 -5.70
CA GLU A 102 10.04 -16.16 -6.00
C GLU A 102 8.80 -16.69 -5.27
N GLU A 103 8.36 -16.01 -4.22
CA GLU A 103 7.29 -16.52 -3.37
C GLU A 103 5.92 -15.90 -3.67
N LEU A 104 5.90 -14.68 -4.21
CA LEU A 104 4.64 -13.94 -4.42
C LEU A 104 3.96 -14.39 -5.70
N SER A 105 2.73 -14.90 -5.57
CA SER A 105 2.01 -15.49 -6.70
C SER A 105 1.58 -14.46 -7.75
N PHE A 106 1.41 -13.19 -7.36
CA PHE A 106 1.03 -12.17 -8.31
C PHE A 106 2.21 -11.66 -9.17
N ILE A 107 3.43 -12.05 -8.83
CA ILE A 107 4.62 -11.77 -9.64
C ILE A 107 4.79 -12.93 -10.62
N LYS A 108 4.16 -12.83 -11.79
CA LYS A 108 4.13 -13.92 -12.75
C LYS A 108 5.37 -13.95 -13.63
N ASP A 109 5.92 -12.80 -13.95
CA ASP A 109 7.15 -12.67 -14.76
C ASP A 109 8.22 -12.00 -13.89
N LYS A 110 9.23 -12.78 -13.49
CA LYS A 110 10.29 -12.29 -12.59
C LYS A 110 11.12 -11.18 -13.21
N LYS A 111 11.22 -11.15 -14.55
CA LYS A 111 11.94 -10.08 -15.26
C LYS A 111 11.15 -8.78 -15.30
N LYS A 112 9.83 -8.88 -15.26
CA LYS A 112 8.91 -7.73 -15.29
C LYS A 112 8.15 -7.63 -13.97
N TRP A 113 8.83 -7.89 -12.88
CA TRP A 113 8.19 -7.97 -11.57
C TRP A 113 7.48 -6.68 -11.14
N GLY A 114 7.89 -5.54 -11.66
CA GLY A 114 7.25 -4.26 -11.34
C GLY A 114 5.91 -4.03 -12.02
N PHE A 115 5.55 -4.86 -13.00
CA PHE A 115 4.34 -4.64 -13.80
C PHE A 115 3.04 -4.58 -12.97
N PRO A 116 2.80 -5.48 -11.99
CA PRO A 116 1.56 -5.41 -11.21
C PRO A 116 1.39 -4.09 -10.45
N PHE A 117 2.49 -3.48 -10.05
CA PHE A 117 2.44 -2.25 -9.24
C PHE A 117 2.01 -1.02 -10.04
N ARG A 118 1.93 -1.11 -11.35
CA ARG A 118 1.42 -0.02 -12.20
C ARG A 118 -0.04 0.29 -11.94
N ARG A 119 -0.78 -0.65 -11.38
CA ARG A 119 -2.20 -0.44 -11.04
C ARG A 119 -2.41 0.52 -9.87
N GLY A 120 -1.38 0.79 -9.10
CA GLY A 120 -1.46 1.71 -7.96
C GLY A 120 -2.16 1.14 -6.73
N CYS A 121 -3.17 0.32 -6.90
CA CYS A 121 -3.86 -0.38 -5.81
C CYS A 121 -4.53 -1.62 -6.38
N PHE A 122 -4.34 -2.76 -5.70
CA PHE A 122 -4.95 -4.02 -6.15
C PHE A 122 -5.04 -5.02 -5.01
N GLU A 123 -5.94 -5.97 -5.17
CA GLU A 123 -6.16 -7.03 -4.18
C GLU A 123 -5.16 -8.16 -4.37
N ILE A 124 -4.72 -8.76 -3.27
CA ILE A 124 -3.85 -9.95 -3.27
C ILE A 124 -4.49 -11.05 -2.45
N SER A 125 -3.96 -12.28 -2.59
CA SER A 125 -4.43 -13.41 -1.81
C SER A 125 -3.97 -13.31 -0.35
N GLN A 126 -4.68 -14.03 0.52
CA GLN A 126 -4.26 -14.16 1.92
C GLN A 126 -2.86 -14.75 2.02
N LYS A 127 -2.54 -15.74 1.19
CA LYS A 127 -1.22 -16.37 1.19
C LYS A 127 -0.12 -15.37 0.88
N ASP A 128 -0.30 -14.55 -0.16
CA ASP A 128 0.68 -13.53 -0.52
C ASP A 128 0.83 -12.50 0.59
N PHE A 129 -0.29 -12.08 1.20
CA PHE A 129 -0.23 -11.17 2.33
C PHE A 129 0.57 -11.77 3.49
N GLN A 130 0.34 -13.04 3.82
CA GLN A 130 1.06 -13.70 4.91
C GLN A 130 2.56 -13.78 4.66
N ILE A 131 2.97 -14.00 3.40
CA ILE A 131 4.39 -14.01 3.02
C ILE A 131 5.00 -12.63 3.30
N ILE A 132 4.33 -11.57 2.87
CA ILE A 132 4.79 -10.20 3.09
C ILE A 132 4.82 -9.87 4.58
N ALA A 133 3.74 -10.17 5.28
CA ALA A 133 3.61 -9.87 6.71
C ALA A 133 4.71 -10.53 7.53
N LYS A 134 4.98 -11.81 7.27
CA LYS A 134 6.03 -12.54 7.96
C LYS A 134 7.40 -11.89 7.72
N ALA A 135 7.67 -11.49 6.49
CA ALA A 135 8.93 -10.84 6.15
C ALA A 135 9.07 -9.46 6.83
N MET A 136 7.95 -8.76 7.01
CA MET A 136 7.91 -7.48 7.73
C MET A 136 7.88 -7.64 9.26
N GLU A 137 7.89 -8.86 9.74
CA GLU A 137 7.91 -9.21 11.18
C GLU A 137 6.64 -8.76 11.93
N ILE A 138 5.52 -9.01 11.31
CA ILE A 138 4.23 -8.74 11.95
C ILE A 138 3.38 -9.99 12.09
#